data_9272f5bb79b8a9bf64e1f7f524c935bc
#
_entry.id   9272f5bb79b8a9bf64e1f7f524c935bc
#
_cell.length_a   1.000
_cell.length_b   1.000
_cell.length_c   1.000
_cell.angle_alpha   90.00
_cell.angle_beta   90.00
_cell.angle_gamma   90.00
#
_symmetry.space_group_name_H-M   'P 1'
#
loop_
_entity.id
_entity.type
_entity.pdbx_description
1 polymer ?
#
loop_
_entity_poly.entity_id
_entity_poly.type
_entity_poly.pdbx_seq_one_letter_code
_entity_poly.pdbx_strand_id
1 'polypeptide(L)'
;KGNRAQKFSIIEKSIKYGRKIQEEKNTNQVSLFGSPDDSDKNEEIMPKPQLPDIEEWPSVERLSREKELLGMYLSGHPLKKYEEDILKLSNYNFDKTLYECNNAKIKLGGMLKSVSTKFDRKDRKFAFVTLESIKGSLKGIAFSSIYEKYQDLIIEDNIVFIEGKVDCKSKNKSGI
;
A
#
# COMPACT_ATOMS: atom_id res chain seq x y z
N LYS A 1 -2.32 13.96 -22.09
CA LYS A 1 -1.89 13.74 -20.67
C LYS A 1 -1.62 12.24 -20.53
N GLY A 2 -0.37 11.86 -20.26
CA GLY A 2 -0.02 10.45 -20.10
C GLY A 2 -0.53 9.86 -18.79
N ASN A 3 -0.67 8.52 -18.75
CA ASN A 3 -1.02 7.74 -17.58
C ASN A 3 0.16 7.63 -16.58
N ARG A 4 -0.05 7.00 -15.41
CA ARG A 4 0.99 6.90 -14.37
C ARG A 4 2.14 5.98 -14.77
N ALA A 5 1.84 4.85 -15.40
CA ALA A 5 2.84 3.90 -15.88
C ALA A 5 3.77 4.55 -16.90
N GLN A 6 3.23 5.30 -17.86
CA GLN A 6 3.98 6.06 -18.86
C GLN A 6 4.91 7.08 -18.22
N LYS A 7 4.40 7.87 -17.25
CA LYS A 7 5.21 8.89 -16.57
C LYS A 7 6.33 8.27 -15.75
N PHE A 8 6.03 7.20 -15.04
CA PHE A 8 7.02 6.49 -14.22
C PHE A 8 8.17 5.93 -15.07
N SER A 9 7.85 5.35 -16.24
CA SER A 9 8.85 4.73 -17.12
C SER A 9 9.86 5.71 -17.72
N ILE A 10 9.54 7.00 -17.78
CA ILE A 10 10.44 8.02 -18.35
C ILE A 10 11.16 8.85 -17.31
N ILE A 11 10.95 8.63 -16.00
CA ILE A 11 11.56 9.46 -14.93
C ILE A 11 13.07 9.54 -15.07
N GLU A 12 13.74 8.39 -15.19
CA GLU A 12 15.19 8.35 -15.30
C GLU A 12 15.72 9.10 -16.55
N LYS A 13 15.05 8.89 -17.69
CA LYS A 13 15.40 9.58 -18.94
C LYS A 13 15.20 11.09 -18.82
N SER A 14 14.10 11.50 -18.15
CA SER A 14 13.81 12.91 -17.92
C SER A 14 14.83 13.57 -16.99
N ILE A 15 15.27 12.88 -15.95
CA ILE A 15 16.31 13.36 -15.03
C ILE A 15 17.63 13.53 -15.77
N LYS A 16 18.05 12.53 -16.57
CA LYS A 16 19.28 12.61 -17.37
C LYS A 16 19.23 13.77 -18.36
N TYR A 17 18.10 13.92 -19.06
CA TYR A 17 17.86 15.02 -19.97
C TYR A 17 17.96 16.39 -19.27
N GLY A 18 17.29 16.53 -18.13
CA GLY A 18 17.32 17.78 -17.35
C GLY A 18 18.72 18.13 -16.84
N ARG A 19 19.49 17.15 -16.38
CA ARG A 19 20.90 17.37 -15.96
C ARG A 19 21.74 17.85 -17.14
N LYS A 20 21.65 17.21 -18.30
CA LYS A 20 22.40 17.63 -19.50
C LYS A 20 22.09 19.06 -19.89
N ILE A 21 20.81 19.45 -19.94
CA ILE A 21 20.41 20.84 -20.23
C ILE A 21 20.99 21.82 -19.21
N GLN A 22 21.03 21.42 -17.94
CA GLN A 22 21.56 22.30 -16.89
C GLN A 22 23.07 22.45 -16.99
N GLU A 23 23.79 21.39 -17.34
CA GLU A 23 25.22 21.41 -17.60
C GLU A 23 25.55 22.29 -18.83
N GLU A 24 24.80 22.16 -19.91
CA GLU A 24 24.91 22.98 -21.11
C GLU A 24 24.72 24.49 -20.80
N LYS A 25 23.68 24.81 -20.02
CA LYS A 25 23.44 26.20 -19.58
C LYS A 25 24.58 26.76 -18.72
N ASN A 26 25.12 25.95 -17.84
CA ASN A 26 26.21 26.35 -16.97
C ASN A 26 27.52 26.53 -17.77
N THR A 27 27.76 25.69 -18.78
CA THR A 27 28.95 25.78 -19.65
C THR A 27 28.86 27.03 -20.54
N ASN A 28 27.70 27.37 -21.06
CA ASN A 28 27.50 28.60 -21.85
C ASN A 28 27.67 29.87 -21.01
N GLN A 29 27.50 29.83 -19.69
CA GLN A 29 27.81 30.95 -18.81
C GLN A 29 29.34 31.17 -18.63
N VAL A 30 30.11 30.08 -18.76
CA VAL A 30 31.58 30.16 -18.67
C VAL A 30 32.24 30.63 -19.99
N SER A 31 31.55 30.44 -21.12
CA SER A 31 32.06 30.76 -22.48
C SER A 31 32.05 32.25 -22.86
N LEU A 32 31.71 33.18 -21.92
CA LEU A 32 31.76 34.61 -22.19
C LEU A 32 33.21 35.13 -22.42
N PHE A 33 34.23 34.31 -22.12
CA PHE A 33 35.63 34.58 -22.36
C PHE A 33 36.29 33.53 -23.28
N GLY A 34 35.50 32.87 -24.14
CA GLY A 34 35.87 31.70 -24.85
C GLY A 34 36.82 31.81 -25.98
N SER A 35 37.46 30.70 -26.25
CA SER A 35 38.35 30.43 -27.38
C SER A 35 37.54 30.29 -28.68
N PRO A 36 38.05 30.85 -29.81
CA PRO A 36 37.33 30.82 -31.10
C PRO A 36 37.58 29.54 -31.92
N ASP A 37 37.83 28.41 -31.28
CA ASP A 37 38.25 27.20 -32.01
C ASP A 37 37.50 25.93 -31.60
N ASP A 38 36.17 25.94 -31.69
CA ASP A 38 35.36 24.74 -31.52
C ASP A 38 34.20 24.70 -32.53
N SER A 39 34.58 24.64 -33.82
CA SER A 39 33.61 24.48 -34.92
C SER A 39 33.19 23.00 -35.22
N ASP A 40 33.53 22.08 -34.36
CA ASP A 40 33.19 20.65 -34.55
C ASP A 40 32.65 19.97 -33.30
N LYS A 41 31.66 20.57 -32.64
CA LYS A 41 30.78 19.77 -31.76
C LYS A 41 29.44 19.62 -32.44
N ASN A 42 29.30 18.51 -33.15
CA ASN A 42 27.98 17.86 -33.32
C ASN A 42 27.42 17.59 -31.90
N GLU A 43 26.84 18.63 -31.31
CA GLU A 43 26.05 18.47 -30.09
C GLU A 43 24.93 17.45 -30.44
N GLU A 44 25.12 16.19 -30.04
CA GLU A 44 24.04 15.24 -30.02
C GLU A 44 22.95 15.83 -29.09
N ILE A 45 22.04 16.59 -29.70
CA ILE A 45 20.88 17.12 -29.04
C ILE A 45 20.07 15.90 -28.58
N MET A 46 20.22 15.58 -27.32
CA MET A 46 19.53 14.43 -26.75
C MET A 46 18.02 14.62 -26.99
N PRO A 47 17.33 13.72 -27.71
CA PRO A 47 15.95 13.93 -28.04
C PRO A 47 15.12 14.06 -26.74
N LYS A 48 14.20 15.01 -26.72
CA LYS A 48 13.30 15.21 -25.60
C LYS A 48 12.59 13.91 -25.27
N PRO A 49 12.57 13.47 -23.99
CA PRO A 49 11.91 12.23 -23.59
C PRO A 49 10.43 12.26 -23.98
N GLN A 50 10.01 11.27 -24.75
CA GLN A 50 8.61 11.09 -25.14
C GLN A 50 7.97 10.02 -24.26
N LEU A 51 6.66 10.21 -23.99
CA LEU A 51 5.88 9.21 -23.27
C LEU A 51 5.74 7.95 -24.11
N PRO A 52 6.15 6.78 -23.62
CA PRO A 52 5.95 5.52 -24.33
C PRO A 52 4.47 5.14 -24.36
N ASP A 53 4.09 4.36 -25.35
CA ASP A 53 2.74 3.81 -25.41
C ASP A 53 2.65 2.55 -24.52
N ILE A 54 2.33 2.77 -23.25
CA ILE A 54 2.21 1.71 -22.24
C ILE A 54 0.84 1.86 -21.58
N GLU A 55 0.17 0.74 -21.37
CA GLU A 55 -1.08 0.70 -20.61
C GLU A 55 -0.87 1.11 -19.15
N GLU A 56 -1.94 1.62 -18.54
CA GLU A 56 -1.93 1.98 -17.11
C GLU A 56 -1.82 0.72 -16.26
N TRP A 57 -1.19 0.85 -15.09
CA TRP A 57 -1.10 -0.24 -14.13
C TRP A 57 -2.49 -0.75 -13.74
N PRO A 58 -2.64 -2.07 -13.51
CA PRO A 58 -3.83 -2.62 -12.89
C PRO A 58 -4.19 -1.88 -11.59
N SER A 59 -5.47 -1.79 -11.29
CA SER A 59 -5.95 -1.05 -10.11
C SER A 59 -5.30 -1.48 -8.80
N VAL A 60 -5.03 -2.77 -8.65
CA VAL A 60 -4.37 -3.34 -7.46
C VAL A 60 -2.95 -2.81 -7.32
N GLU A 61 -2.15 -2.87 -8.39
CA GLU A 61 -0.78 -2.38 -8.41
C GLU A 61 -0.73 -0.86 -8.15
N ARG A 62 -1.63 -0.11 -8.78
CA ARG A 62 -1.73 1.34 -8.56
C ARG A 62 -2.01 1.69 -7.10
N LEU A 63 -2.94 0.98 -6.47
CA LEU A 63 -3.26 1.19 -5.05
C LEU A 63 -2.11 0.77 -4.13
N SER A 64 -1.42 -0.33 -4.45
CA SER A 64 -0.23 -0.76 -3.69
C SER A 64 0.87 0.31 -3.73
N ARG A 65 1.17 0.87 -4.92
CA ARG A 65 2.14 1.96 -5.07
C ARG A 65 1.72 3.25 -4.37
N GLU A 66 0.43 3.59 -4.38
CA GLU A 66 -0.07 4.73 -3.62
C GLU A 66 0.18 4.55 -2.12
N LYS A 67 -0.13 3.38 -1.58
CA LYS A 67 0.11 3.08 -0.16
C LYS A 67 1.59 3.09 0.19
N GLU A 68 2.44 2.53 -0.64
CA GLU A 68 3.90 2.53 -0.44
C GLU A 68 4.47 3.94 -0.36
N LEU A 69 4.03 4.83 -1.25
CA LEU A 69 4.58 6.18 -1.35
C LEU A 69 3.92 7.19 -0.39
N LEU A 70 2.61 7.07 -0.16
CA LEU A 70 1.82 8.04 0.58
C LEU A 70 1.38 7.54 1.96
N GLY A 71 1.56 6.25 2.25
CA GLY A 71 1.06 5.61 3.46
C GLY A 71 -0.47 5.41 3.48
N MET A 72 -1.16 5.81 2.41
CA MET A 72 -2.63 5.72 2.30
C MET A 72 -3.08 5.45 0.87
N TYR A 73 -4.32 4.99 0.71
CA TYR A 73 -4.98 4.83 -0.58
C TYR A 73 -5.70 6.14 -0.97
N LEU A 74 -5.31 6.75 -2.08
CA LEU A 74 -5.90 8.01 -2.58
C LEU A 74 -6.95 7.78 -3.65
N SER A 75 -6.69 6.88 -4.59
CA SER A 75 -7.57 6.65 -5.76
C SER A 75 -8.77 5.76 -5.47
N GLY A 76 -8.80 5.11 -4.31
CA GLY A 76 -9.87 4.20 -3.90
C GLY A 76 -9.37 3.17 -2.89
N HIS A 77 -10.30 2.47 -2.25
CA HIS A 77 -9.97 1.44 -1.26
C HIS A 77 -9.96 0.05 -1.92
N PRO A 78 -9.00 -0.85 -1.62
CA PRO A 78 -8.95 -2.19 -2.21
C PRO A 78 -10.23 -3.01 -1.97
N LEU A 79 -10.89 -2.80 -0.83
CA LEU A 79 -12.13 -3.49 -0.47
C LEU A 79 -13.34 -3.09 -1.32
N LYS A 80 -13.27 -1.97 -2.05
CA LYS A 80 -14.41 -1.47 -2.85
C LYS A 80 -14.89 -2.52 -3.88
N LYS A 81 -13.97 -3.28 -4.44
CA LYS A 81 -14.30 -4.36 -5.39
C LYS A 81 -15.09 -5.50 -4.75
N TYR A 82 -14.91 -5.71 -3.45
CA TYR A 82 -15.53 -6.82 -2.68
C TYR A 82 -16.61 -6.34 -1.73
N GLU A 83 -17.05 -5.08 -1.86
CA GLU A 83 -17.98 -4.44 -0.95
C GLU A 83 -19.28 -5.21 -0.80
N GLU A 84 -19.89 -5.62 -1.91
CA GLU A 84 -21.14 -6.38 -1.88
C GLU A 84 -20.99 -7.75 -1.20
N ASP A 85 -19.90 -8.45 -1.50
CA ASP A 85 -19.64 -9.76 -0.91
C ASP A 85 -19.36 -9.64 0.59
N ILE A 86 -18.59 -8.64 0.99
CA ILE A 86 -18.30 -8.35 2.39
C ILE A 86 -19.60 -8.04 3.14
N LEU A 87 -20.46 -7.20 2.59
CA LEU A 87 -21.72 -6.84 3.24
C LEU A 87 -22.71 -8.02 3.32
N LYS A 88 -22.76 -8.87 2.28
CA LYS A 88 -23.66 -10.05 2.26
C LYS A 88 -23.21 -11.15 3.22
N LEU A 89 -21.90 -11.38 3.33
CA LEU A 89 -21.33 -12.50 4.10
C LEU A 89 -20.99 -12.13 5.54
N SER A 90 -20.87 -10.85 5.86
CA SER A 90 -20.59 -10.37 7.22
C SER A 90 -21.88 -10.32 8.04
N ASN A 91 -21.81 -10.80 9.28
CA ASN A 91 -22.91 -10.75 10.24
C ASN A 91 -22.70 -9.74 11.36
N TYR A 92 -21.56 -9.03 11.34
CA TYR A 92 -21.24 -8.01 12.34
C TYR A 92 -21.61 -6.61 11.85
N ASN A 93 -22.33 -5.86 12.69
CA ASN A 93 -22.63 -4.46 12.44
C ASN A 93 -21.78 -3.57 13.36
N PHE A 94 -21.00 -2.67 12.74
CA PHE A 94 -20.15 -1.72 13.46
C PHE A 94 -20.93 -0.65 14.24
N ASP A 95 -22.24 -0.50 14.00
CA ASP A 95 -23.10 0.40 14.77
C ASP A 95 -23.35 -0.14 16.20
N LYS A 96 -23.16 -1.44 16.39
CA LYS A 96 -23.28 -2.08 17.71
C LYS A 96 -21.95 -2.02 18.45
N THR A 97 -22.03 -1.80 19.75
CA THR A 97 -20.82 -1.85 20.58
C THR A 97 -20.35 -3.31 20.72
N LEU A 98 -19.02 -3.50 20.86
CA LEU A 98 -18.46 -4.84 21.09
C LEU A 98 -19.03 -5.52 22.35
N TYR A 99 -19.46 -4.72 23.34
CA TYR A 99 -20.06 -5.23 24.57
C TYR A 99 -21.40 -5.91 24.34
N GLU A 100 -22.22 -5.38 23.42
CA GLU A 100 -23.51 -5.99 23.04
C GLU A 100 -23.33 -7.32 22.32
N CYS A 101 -22.18 -7.52 21.70
CA CYS A 101 -21.82 -8.73 20.96
C CYS A 101 -20.96 -9.71 21.78
N ASN A 102 -20.80 -9.51 23.09
CA ASN A 102 -19.94 -10.37 23.92
C ASN A 102 -20.34 -11.84 23.79
N ASN A 103 -19.34 -12.72 23.60
CA ASN A 103 -19.50 -14.14 23.31
C ASN A 103 -20.19 -14.50 21.98
N ALA A 104 -20.62 -13.53 21.17
CA ALA A 104 -21.18 -13.79 19.85
C ALA A 104 -20.10 -14.28 18.87
N LYS A 105 -20.50 -15.21 18.00
CA LYS A 105 -19.69 -15.55 16.83
C LYS A 105 -19.96 -14.54 15.74
N ILE A 106 -18.89 -13.87 15.29
CA ILE A 106 -18.96 -12.90 14.21
C ILE A 106 -18.23 -13.43 12.98
N LYS A 107 -18.76 -13.10 11.81
CA LYS A 107 -18.08 -13.24 10.51
C LYS A 107 -17.88 -11.86 9.94
N LEU A 108 -16.69 -11.57 9.50
CA LEU A 108 -16.35 -10.27 8.96
C LEU A 108 -15.32 -10.40 7.83
N GLY A 109 -15.63 -9.77 6.70
CA GLY A 109 -14.72 -9.60 5.60
C GLY A 109 -13.96 -8.29 5.71
N GLY A 110 -12.70 -8.30 5.33
CA GLY A 110 -11.88 -7.10 5.35
C GLY A 110 -10.45 -7.35 4.94
N MET A 111 -9.63 -6.33 5.05
CA MET A 111 -8.20 -6.37 4.77
C MET A 111 -7.40 -6.36 6.08
N LEU A 112 -6.37 -7.17 6.16
CA LEU A 112 -5.45 -7.18 7.29
C LEU A 112 -4.56 -5.94 7.24
N LYS A 113 -4.87 -4.94 8.07
CA LYS A 113 -4.14 -3.67 8.14
C LYS A 113 -2.81 -3.78 8.85
N SER A 114 -2.75 -4.63 9.88
CA SER A 114 -1.53 -4.92 10.62
C SER A 114 -1.55 -6.32 11.17
N VAL A 115 -0.40 -6.96 11.17
CA VAL A 115 -0.16 -8.29 11.70
C VAL A 115 1.08 -8.24 12.60
N SER A 116 0.92 -8.58 13.88
CA SER A 116 2.04 -8.64 14.84
C SER A 116 2.11 -10.01 15.48
N THR A 117 3.16 -10.75 15.17
CA THR A 117 3.38 -12.10 15.70
C THR A 117 4.10 -12.06 17.05
N LYS A 118 3.69 -12.93 17.96
CA LYS A 118 4.33 -13.15 19.26
C LYS A 118 4.38 -14.64 19.58
N PHE A 119 5.16 -14.96 20.60
CA PHE A 119 5.24 -16.32 21.15
C PHE A 119 4.45 -16.40 22.46
N ASP A 120 3.75 -17.49 22.66
CA ASP A 120 3.11 -17.81 23.93
C ASP A 120 4.11 -18.41 24.96
N ARG A 121 3.66 -18.72 26.16
CA ARG A 121 4.51 -19.33 27.20
C ARG A 121 5.02 -20.74 26.85
N LYS A 122 4.47 -21.35 25.81
CA LYS A 122 4.85 -22.67 25.29
C LYS A 122 5.65 -22.56 23.99
N ASP A 123 6.20 -21.37 23.70
CA ASP A 123 6.97 -21.06 22.49
C ASP A 123 6.21 -21.29 21.17
N ARG A 124 4.88 -21.20 21.20
CA ARG A 124 4.05 -21.30 20.00
C ARG A 124 3.70 -19.91 19.47
N LYS A 125 3.83 -19.72 18.17
CA LYS A 125 3.49 -18.45 17.51
C LYS A 125 1.99 -18.20 17.51
N PHE A 126 1.59 -16.97 17.76
CA PHE A 126 0.24 -16.45 17.59
C PHE A 126 0.32 -15.03 17.03
N ALA A 127 -0.76 -14.49 16.47
CA ALA A 127 -0.76 -13.17 15.88
C ALA A 127 -1.86 -12.28 16.44
N PHE A 128 -1.51 -11.02 16.72
CA PHE A 128 -2.46 -9.93 16.83
C PHE A 128 -2.73 -9.40 15.43
N VAL A 129 -3.97 -9.28 15.05
CA VAL A 129 -4.38 -8.80 13.74
C VAL A 129 -5.31 -7.62 13.88
N THR A 130 -5.18 -6.64 13.00
CA THR A 130 -6.17 -5.57 12.83
C THR A 130 -6.82 -5.77 11.48
N LEU A 131 -8.10 -6.09 11.47
CA LEU A 131 -8.90 -6.20 10.27
C LEU A 131 -9.59 -4.88 10.00
N GLU A 132 -9.37 -4.29 8.85
CA GLU A 132 -10.07 -3.12 8.33
C GLU A 132 -11.17 -3.57 7.37
N SER A 133 -12.41 -3.28 7.70
CA SER A 133 -13.57 -3.54 6.86
C SER A 133 -14.11 -2.21 6.31
N ILE A 134 -15.17 -2.27 5.51
CA ILE A 134 -15.76 -1.09 4.87
C ILE A 134 -16.27 -0.05 5.88
N LYS A 135 -16.86 -0.51 6.98
CA LYS A 135 -17.50 0.35 8.00
C LYS A 135 -16.63 0.62 9.23
N GLY A 136 -15.47 -0.01 9.34
CA GLY A 136 -14.62 0.17 10.51
C GLY A 136 -13.53 -0.89 10.64
N SER A 137 -12.83 -0.90 11.77
CA SER A 137 -11.76 -1.86 12.03
C SER A 137 -11.97 -2.59 13.35
N LEU A 138 -11.56 -3.86 13.38
CA LEU A 138 -11.56 -4.70 14.57
C LEU A 138 -10.16 -5.26 14.82
N LYS A 139 -9.79 -5.32 16.09
CA LYS A 139 -8.58 -6.02 16.55
C LYS A 139 -8.95 -7.42 16.99
N GLY A 140 -8.17 -8.40 16.57
CA GLY A 140 -8.36 -9.79 16.92
C GLY A 140 -7.05 -10.49 17.25
N ILE A 141 -7.18 -11.73 17.75
CA ILE A 141 -6.05 -12.60 18.05
C ILE A 141 -6.27 -13.90 17.29
N ALA A 142 -5.33 -14.24 16.44
CA ALA A 142 -5.21 -15.56 15.83
C ALA A 142 -4.34 -16.42 16.74
N PHE A 143 -4.98 -17.30 17.54
CA PHE A 143 -4.27 -18.21 18.42
C PHE A 143 -3.40 -19.19 17.65
N SER A 144 -2.44 -19.82 18.32
CA SER A 144 -1.38 -20.64 17.71
C SER A 144 -1.90 -21.68 16.73
N SER A 145 -2.95 -22.41 17.08
CA SER A 145 -3.53 -23.44 16.20
C SER A 145 -4.11 -22.87 14.90
N ILE A 146 -4.66 -21.67 14.95
CA ILE A 146 -5.18 -20.95 13.77
C ILE A 146 -4.04 -20.33 12.97
N TYR A 147 -3.08 -19.75 13.68
CA TYR A 147 -1.92 -19.12 13.04
C TYR A 147 -1.09 -20.16 12.25
N GLU A 148 -0.78 -21.31 12.84
CA GLU A 148 -0.04 -22.40 12.17
C GLU A 148 -0.76 -22.89 10.90
N LYS A 149 -2.10 -22.98 10.96
CA LYS A 149 -2.89 -23.47 9.83
C LYS A 149 -3.02 -22.47 8.69
N TYR A 150 -3.03 -21.16 8.99
CA TYR A 150 -3.36 -20.11 8.03
C TYR A 150 -2.29 -19.01 7.96
N GLN A 151 -1.06 -19.30 8.35
CA GLN A 151 0.03 -18.30 8.35
C GLN A 151 0.23 -17.63 6.98
N ASP A 152 0.05 -18.38 5.90
CA ASP A 152 0.18 -17.87 4.53
C ASP A 152 -0.92 -16.87 4.13
N LEU A 153 -2.04 -16.88 4.84
CA LEU A 153 -3.14 -15.93 4.65
C LEU A 153 -3.07 -14.76 5.65
N ILE A 154 -2.41 -14.95 6.81
CA ILE A 154 -2.29 -13.93 7.85
C ILE A 154 -1.09 -13.02 7.53
N ILE A 155 -1.18 -12.31 6.43
CA ILE A 155 -0.19 -11.35 5.91
C ILE A 155 -0.88 -10.00 5.77
N GLU A 156 -0.14 -8.92 6.03
CA GLU A 156 -0.65 -7.55 5.83
C GLU A 156 -1.10 -7.34 4.40
N ASP A 157 -2.13 -6.54 4.22
CA ASP A 157 -2.79 -6.22 2.96
C ASP A 157 -3.59 -7.36 2.31
N ASN A 158 -3.59 -8.57 2.86
CA ASN A 158 -4.47 -9.62 2.39
C ASN A 158 -5.93 -9.33 2.72
N ILE A 159 -6.80 -9.59 1.75
CA ILE A 159 -8.26 -9.52 1.92
C ILE A 159 -8.76 -10.91 2.34
N VAL A 160 -9.36 -10.98 3.50
CA VAL A 160 -9.78 -12.23 4.13
C VAL A 160 -11.17 -12.13 4.72
N PHE A 161 -11.85 -13.27 4.84
CA PHE A 161 -13.00 -13.45 5.72
C PHE A 161 -12.55 -14.16 6.99
N ILE A 162 -12.84 -13.57 8.12
CA ILE A 162 -12.54 -14.15 9.42
C ILE A 162 -13.83 -14.52 10.15
N GLU A 163 -13.80 -15.65 10.84
CA GLU A 163 -14.83 -16.03 11.81
C GLU A 163 -14.16 -16.06 13.19
N GLY A 164 -14.75 -15.40 14.15
CA GLY A 164 -14.22 -15.30 15.48
C GLY A 164 -15.28 -15.12 16.54
N LYS A 165 -14.88 -15.25 17.80
CA LYS A 165 -15.72 -14.99 18.97
C LYS A 165 -15.30 -13.67 19.60
N VAL A 166 -16.28 -12.81 19.89
CA VAL A 166 -16.03 -11.54 20.57
C VAL A 166 -15.77 -11.79 22.05
N ASP A 167 -14.65 -11.27 22.56
CA ASP A 167 -14.32 -11.29 23.98
C ASP A 167 -14.09 -9.86 24.49
N CYS A 168 -15.01 -9.36 25.29
CA CYS A 168 -14.96 -8.02 25.87
C CYS A 168 -14.17 -7.94 27.17
N LYS A 169 -13.72 -9.07 27.75
CA LYS A 169 -13.00 -9.08 29.02
C LYS A 169 -11.58 -8.52 28.93
N SER A 170 -11.05 -8.37 27.71
CA SER A 170 -9.69 -7.92 27.48
C SER A 170 -9.45 -6.41 27.71
N LYS A 171 -10.48 -5.59 27.95
CA LYS A 171 -10.33 -4.12 28.14
C LYS A 171 -9.81 -3.68 29.50
N ASN A 172 -9.72 -4.57 30.48
CA ASN A 172 -9.35 -4.18 31.86
C ASN A 172 -7.86 -4.41 32.22
N LYS A 173 -6.96 -4.60 31.23
CA LYS A 173 -5.52 -4.73 31.50
C LYS A 173 -4.63 -3.69 30.82
N SER A 174 -5.18 -2.59 30.39
CA SER A 174 -4.40 -1.41 30.02
C SER A 174 -4.91 -0.19 30.82
N GLY A 175 -4.93 -0.34 32.12
CA GLY A 175 -4.99 0.75 33.05
C GLY A 175 -3.59 0.94 33.63
N ILE A 176 -3.02 2.14 33.39
CA ILE A 176 -1.82 2.78 33.93
C ILE A 176 -0.51 2.24 33.39
#